data_62e56da4847329534fb6e40f51975e22
#
_entry.id   62e56da4847329534fb6e40f51975e22
#
_cell.length_a   1.000
_cell.length_b   1.000
_cell.length_c   1.000
_cell.angle_alpha   90.00
_cell.angle_beta   90.00
_cell.angle_gamma   90.00
#
_symmetry.space_group_name_H-M   'P 1'
#
loop_
_entity.id
_entity.type
_entity.pdbx_description
1 polymer ?
#
loop_
_entity_poly.entity_id
_entity_poly.type
_entity_poly.pdbx_seq_one_letter_code
_entity_poly.pdbx_strand_id
1 'polypeptide(L)'
;MLSIILTGHGGFASGMEKAMKQILGEQSQFIAIDFPETSSTALLTSQLEEAIAQLDCEDGIVFLTDLLGGTPFRVASTLAMQKPGCEVITGTNLQLLLEMVLEREWLSGEEFRVQALECGHRGLTSLVDELGRCHEECPVEEGI
;
A
#
# COMPACT_ATOMS: atom_id res chain seq x y z
N MET A 1 -1.93 -15.25 -4.67
CA MET A 1 -1.40 -14.11 -3.90
C MET A 1 -1.78 -12.81 -4.60
N LEU A 2 -2.31 -11.86 -3.87
CA LEU A 2 -2.64 -10.54 -4.40
C LEU A 2 -1.40 -9.80 -4.88
N SER A 3 -1.49 -9.16 -6.03
CA SER A 3 -0.44 -8.26 -6.50
C SER A 3 -0.66 -6.87 -5.94
N ILE A 4 0.42 -6.14 -5.69
CA ILE A 4 0.36 -4.80 -5.11
C ILE A 4 1.04 -3.80 -6.03
N ILE A 5 0.37 -2.68 -6.29
CA ILE A 5 0.95 -1.52 -6.93
C ILE A 5 0.91 -0.36 -5.94
N LEU A 6 2.08 0.16 -5.62
CA LEU A 6 2.23 1.29 -4.70
C LEU A 6 2.56 2.54 -5.52
N THR A 7 1.76 3.59 -5.37
CA THR A 7 1.98 4.82 -6.13
C THR A 7 1.66 6.05 -5.27
N GLY A 8 2.37 7.12 -5.50
CA GLY A 8 2.19 8.36 -4.75
C GLY A 8 3.03 9.50 -5.29
N HIS A 9 2.81 10.68 -4.76
CA HIS A 9 3.49 11.90 -5.18
C HIS A 9 4.99 11.86 -4.91
N GLY A 10 5.75 12.53 -5.77
CA GLY A 10 7.19 12.62 -5.61
C GLY A 10 7.83 11.24 -5.54
N GLY A 11 8.71 11.03 -4.57
CA GLY A 11 9.36 9.74 -4.32
C GLY A 11 8.68 8.90 -3.26
N PHE A 12 7.38 9.10 -3.00
CA PHE A 12 6.67 8.35 -1.97
C PHE A 12 6.77 6.84 -2.20
N ALA A 13 6.44 6.38 -3.39
CA ALA A 13 6.39 4.94 -3.67
C ALA A 13 7.78 4.30 -3.62
N SER A 14 8.76 4.91 -4.26
CA SER A 14 10.13 4.37 -4.24
C SER A 14 10.76 4.42 -2.86
N GLY A 15 10.47 5.46 -2.07
CA GLY A 15 10.97 5.57 -0.69
C GLY A 15 10.36 4.52 0.23
N MET A 16 9.06 4.32 0.13
CA MET A 16 8.35 3.28 0.88
C MET A 16 8.84 1.89 0.50
N GLU A 17 9.06 1.66 -0.78
CA GLU A 17 9.60 0.39 -1.25
C GLU A 17 11.00 0.13 -0.69
N LYS A 18 11.84 1.13 -0.65
CA LYS A 18 13.18 1.00 -0.06
C LYS A 18 13.10 0.62 1.42
N ALA A 19 12.22 1.28 2.17
CA ALA A 19 12.03 0.96 3.57
C ALA A 19 11.51 -0.47 3.76
N MET A 20 10.55 -0.88 2.95
CA MET A 20 10.02 -2.23 2.97
C MET A 20 11.12 -3.27 2.69
N LYS A 21 11.93 -3.05 1.68
CA LYS A 21 13.01 -3.98 1.32
C LYS A 21 14.06 -4.08 2.42
N GLN A 22 14.33 -2.99 3.11
CA GLN A 22 15.26 -3.00 4.25
C GLN A 22 14.78 -3.93 5.36
N ILE A 23 13.49 -3.97 5.59
CA ILE A 23 12.88 -4.71 6.70
C ILE A 23 12.50 -6.13 6.30
N LEU A 24 11.90 -6.31 5.14
CA LEU A 24 11.35 -7.59 4.70
C LEU A 24 12.11 -8.27 3.56
N GLY A 25 13.02 -7.55 2.91
CA GLY A 25 13.70 -8.05 1.72
C GLY A 25 12.86 -7.85 0.46
N GLU A 26 13.32 -8.44 -0.64
CA GLU A 26 12.64 -8.36 -1.93
C GLU A 26 11.26 -9.01 -1.89
N GLN A 27 10.30 -8.37 -2.55
CA GLN A 27 8.93 -8.86 -2.63
C GLN A 27 8.52 -9.09 -4.09
N SER A 28 8.00 -10.26 -4.38
CA SER A 28 7.45 -10.55 -5.71
C SER A 28 6.06 -9.94 -5.87
N GLN A 29 5.60 -9.83 -7.10
CA GLN A 29 4.26 -9.29 -7.40
C GLN A 29 4.01 -7.95 -6.69
N PHE A 30 5.00 -7.06 -6.79
CA PHE A 30 4.99 -5.75 -6.16
C PHE A 30 5.70 -4.76 -7.08
N ILE A 31 5.01 -3.66 -7.44
CA ILE A 31 5.58 -2.61 -8.27
C ILE A 31 5.31 -1.26 -7.62
N ALA A 32 6.37 -0.46 -7.46
CA ALA A 32 6.27 0.91 -6.97
C ALA A 32 6.43 1.88 -8.14
N ILE A 33 5.51 2.85 -8.22
CA ILE A 33 5.52 3.86 -9.29
C ILE A 33 5.37 5.24 -8.67
N ASP A 34 6.41 6.06 -8.84
CA ASP A 34 6.40 7.44 -8.36
C ASP A 34 5.59 8.36 -9.28
N PHE A 35 5.08 9.44 -8.69
CA PHE A 35 4.42 10.49 -9.44
C PHE A 35 5.17 11.81 -9.21
N PRO A 36 6.31 12.02 -9.89
CA PRO A 36 7.10 13.22 -9.72
C PRO A 36 6.43 14.43 -10.39
N GLU A 37 6.89 15.61 -10.03
CA GLU A 37 6.38 16.88 -10.57
C GLU A 37 6.40 16.92 -12.11
N THR A 38 7.38 16.22 -12.72
CA THR A 38 7.52 16.15 -14.17
C THR A 38 6.57 15.18 -14.86
N SER A 39 5.80 14.41 -14.10
CA SER A 39 4.85 13.43 -14.65
C SER A 39 3.52 14.09 -15.02
N SER A 40 2.60 13.28 -15.53
CA SER A 40 1.26 13.71 -15.91
C SER A 40 0.26 12.58 -15.64
N THR A 41 -1.01 12.92 -15.62
CA THR A 41 -2.09 11.94 -15.50
C THR A 41 -1.96 10.86 -16.59
N ALA A 42 -1.70 11.28 -17.83
CA ALA A 42 -1.58 10.35 -18.95
C ALA A 42 -0.39 9.41 -18.79
N LEU A 43 0.76 9.94 -18.36
CA LEU A 43 1.94 9.12 -18.16
C LEU A 43 1.73 8.14 -17.02
N LEU A 44 1.18 8.59 -15.90
CA LEU A 44 0.91 7.71 -14.75
C LEU A 44 -0.07 6.60 -15.15
N THR A 45 -1.13 6.93 -15.91
CA THR A 45 -2.08 5.94 -16.40
C THR A 45 -1.37 4.85 -17.20
N SER A 46 -0.50 5.25 -18.13
CA SER A 46 0.27 4.30 -18.94
C SER A 46 1.18 3.43 -18.08
N GLN A 47 1.85 4.02 -17.09
CA GLN A 47 2.74 3.29 -16.19
C GLN A 47 1.97 2.26 -15.35
N LEU A 48 0.80 2.64 -14.85
CA LEU A 48 -0.03 1.72 -14.06
C LEU A 48 -0.59 0.60 -14.94
N GLU A 49 -1.03 0.91 -16.14
CA GLU A 49 -1.50 -0.13 -17.08
C GLU A 49 -0.38 -1.11 -17.43
N GLU A 50 0.82 -0.60 -17.65
CA GLU A 50 1.98 -1.46 -17.92
C GLU A 50 2.32 -2.34 -16.71
N ALA A 51 2.24 -1.79 -15.51
CA ALA A 51 2.46 -2.55 -14.27
C ALA A 51 1.44 -3.68 -14.13
N ILE A 52 0.16 -3.38 -14.39
CA ILE A 52 -0.90 -4.39 -14.35
C ILE A 52 -0.58 -5.54 -15.34
N ALA A 53 -0.08 -5.18 -16.53
CA ALA A 53 0.26 -6.18 -17.53
C ALA A 53 1.44 -7.07 -17.12
N GLN A 54 2.33 -6.58 -16.26
CA GLN A 54 3.49 -7.33 -15.78
C GLN A 54 3.19 -8.22 -14.57
N LEU A 55 2.10 -7.95 -13.88
CA LEU A 55 1.75 -8.66 -12.64
C LEU A 55 0.82 -9.83 -12.92
N ASP A 56 0.86 -10.82 -12.04
CA ASP A 56 -0.13 -11.89 -12.02
C ASP A 56 -1.38 -11.35 -11.32
N CYS A 57 -2.46 -11.23 -12.06
CA CYS A 57 -3.72 -10.66 -11.58
C CYS A 57 -4.77 -11.70 -11.24
N GLU A 58 -4.41 -12.97 -11.20
CA GLU A 58 -5.36 -14.06 -10.97
C GLU A 58 -6.14 -13.88 -9.67
N ASP A 59 -5.44 -13.52 -8.60
CA ASP A 59 -6.07 -13.33 -7.28
C ASP A 59 -6.51 -11.90 -7.02
N GLY A 60 -6.26 -10.99 -7.95
CA GLY A 60 -6.61 -9.59 -7.84
C GLY A 60 -5.42 -8.68 -7.65
N ILE A 61 -5.68 -7.38 -7.72
CA ILE A 61 -4.66 -6.33 -7.54
C ILE A 61 -5.14 -5.35 -6.48
N VAL A 62 -4.21 -4.94 -5.62
CA VAL A 62 -4.46 -3.86 -4.67
C VAL A 62 -3.55 -2.68 -5.01
N PHE A 63 -4.16 -1.53 -5.19
CA PHE A 63 -3.43 -0.26 -5.32
C PHE A 63 -3.32 0.38 -3.95
N LEU A 64 -2.10 0.69 -3.53
CA LEU A 64 -1.84 1.45 -2.31
C LEU A 64 -1.36 2.84 -2.71
N THR A 65 -2.05 3.87 -2.24
CA THR A 65 -1.76 5.24 -2.62
C THR A 65 -1.50 6.12 -1.40
N ASP A 66 -0.93 7.29 -1.63
CA ASP A 66 -0.46 8.16 -0.54
C ASP A 66 -1.57 8.98 0.12
N LEU A 67 -2.35 9.72 -0.65
CA LEU A 67 -3.37 10.59 -0.04
C LEU A 67 -4.68 10.61 -0.82
N LEU A 68 -5.74 10.86 -0.11
CA LEU A 68 -7.10 10.89 -0.65
C LEU A 68 -7.25 12.05 -1.64
N GLY A 69 -7.79 11.74 -2.82
CA GLY A 69 -8.14 12.76 -3.81
C GLY A 69 -6.98 13.23 -4.68
N GLY A 70 -5.76 12.75 -4.48
CA GLY A 70 -4.62 13.09 -5.32
C GLY A 70 -4.67 12.37 -6.66
N THR A 71 -3.82 12.79 -7.60
CA THR A 71 -3.75 12.18 -8.93
C THR A 71 -3.47 10.67 -8.86
N PRO A 72 -2.51 10.18 -8.04
CA PRO A 72 -2.30 8.74 -7.94
C PRO A 72 -3.57 7.98 -7.52
N PHE A 73 -4.29 8.48 -6.52
CA PHE A 73 -5.54 7.87 -6.09
C PHE A 73 -6.59 7.86 -7.20
N ARG A 74 -6.76 8.98 -7.90
CA ARG A 74 -7.77 9.09 -8.96
C ARG A 74 -7.47 8.17 -10.14
N VAL A 75 -6.22 8.11 -10.58
CA VAL A 75 -5.83 7.24 -11.69
C VAL A 75 -5.99 5.78 -11.31
N ALA A 76 -5.51 5.39 -10.14
CA ALA A 76 -5.67 4.03 -9.64
C ALA A 76 -7.15 3.65 -9.53
N SER A 77 -7.98 4.56 -9.01
CA SER A 77 -9.43 4.33 -8.85
C SER A 77 -10.12 4.15 -10.19
N THR A 78 -9.76 4.96 -11.20
CA THR A 78 -10.33 4.84 -12.54
C THR A 78 -10.02 3.47 -13.14
N LEU A 79 -8.79 3.01 -13.01
CA LEU A 79 -8.40 1.70 -13.51
C LEU A 79 -9.06 0.56 -12.74
N ALA A 80 -9.15 0.70 -11.42
CA ALA A 80 -9.76 -0.32 -10.56
C ALA A 80 -11.25 -0.51 -10.85
N MET A 81 -11.97 0.57 -11.14
CA MET A 81 -13.39 0.50 -11.44
C MET A 81 -13.68 -0.20 -12.77
N GLN A 82 -12.69 -0.31 -13.64
CA GLN A 82 -12.84 -0.98 -14.94
C GLN A 82 -12.50 -2.47 -14.87
N LYS A 83 -12.01 -2.95 -13.74
CA LYS A 83 -11.48 -4.30 -13.59
C LYS A 83 -11.99 -4.95 -12.32
N PRO A 84 -12.70 -6.08 -12.41
CA PRO A 84 -13.10 -6.80 -11.20
C PRO A 84 -11.88 -7.31 -10.44
N GLY A 85 -12.01 -7.43 -9.12
CA GLY A 85 -10.93 -7.93 -8.28
C GLY A 85 -9.86 -6.91 -7.91
N CYS A 86 -10.13 -5.63 -8.14
CA CYS A 86 -9.19 -4.55 -7.77
C CYS A 86 -9.70 -3.78 -6.57
N GLU A 87 -8.79 -3.48 -5.65
CA GLU A 87 -9.05 -2.60 -4.51
C GLU A 87 -8.11 -1.41 -4.55
N VAL A 88 -8.54 -0.27 -4.04
CA VAL A 88 -7.71 0.93 -3.92
C VAL A 88 -7.77 1.42 -2.49
N ILE A 89 -6.60 1.57 -1.88
CA ILE A 89 -6.47 2.06 -0.52
C ILE A 89 -5.59 3.30 -0.55
N THR A 90 -5.96 4.31 0.22
CA THR A 90 -5.21 5.56 0.32
C THR A 90 -4.83 5.84 1.78
N GLY A 91 -3.94 6.81 1.99
CA GLY A 91 -3.43 7.07 3.33
C GLY A 91 -2.43 6.02 3.80
N THR A 92 -1.77 5.37 2.85
CA THR A 92 -0.83 4.29 3.16
C THR A 92 0.32 4.77 4.03
N ASN A 93 0.51 4.10 5.16
CA ASN A 93 1.69 4.29 5.99
C ASN A 93 2.56 3.02 5.95
N LEU A 94 3.77 3.12 6.48
CA LEU A 94 4.74 2.03 6.39
C LEU A 94 4.26 0.78 7.14
N GLN A 95 3.63 0.93 8.30
CA GLN A 95 3.13 -0.20 9.06
C GLN A 95 2.09 -1.00 8.26
N LEU A 96 1.16 -0.29 7.61
CA LEU A 96 0.18 -0.92 6.73
C LEU A 96 0.89 -1.72 5.63
N LEU A 97 1.87 -1.09 4.97
CA LEU A 97 2.59 -1.74 3.89
C LEU A 97 3.27 -3.02 4.36
N LEU A 98 3.99 -2.96 5.48
CA LEU A 98 4.74 -4.12 5.97
C LEU A 98 3.82 -5.28 6.38
N GLU A 99 2.78 -4.97 7.15
CA GLU A 99 1.86 -6.02 7.58
C GLU A 99 1.11 -6.64 6.42
N MET A 100 0.62 -5.82 5.51
CA MET A 100 -0.23 -6.33 4.43
C MET A 100 0.54 -7.06 3.34
N VAL A 101 1.79 -6.70 3.11
CA VAL A 101 2.64 -7.47 2.21
C VAL A 101 2.81 -8.90 2.73
N LEU A 102 2.96 -9.06 4.04
CA LEU A 102 3.11 -10.39 4.65
C LEU A 102 1.79 -11.19 4.66
N GLU A 103 0.66 -10.50 4.81
CA GLU A 103 -0.64 -11.15 4.94
C GLU A 103 -1.32 -11.44 3.60
N ARG A 104 -0.93 -10.77 2.53
CA ARG A 104 -1.65 -10.80 1.24
C ARG A 104 -1.82 -12.19 0.63
N GLU A 105 -0.97 -13.12 0.99
CA GLU A 105 -0.98 -14.46 0.40
C GLU A 105 -2.26 -15.23 0.72
N TRP A 106 -2.88 -14.92 1.86
CA TRP A 106 -4.02 -15.66 2.38
C TRP A 106 -5.35 -14.92 2.26
N LEU A 107 -5.35 -13.73 1.62
CA LEU A 107 -6.49 -12.83 1.64
C LEU A 107 -7.09 -12.64 0.24
N SER A 108 -8.42 -12.47 0.20
CA SER A 108 -9.07 -11.89 -0.96
C SER A 108 -8.85 -10.38 -0.96
N GLY A 109 -9.17 -9.71 -2.07
CA GLY A 109 -9.09 -8.26 -2.14
C GLY A 109 -9.91 -7.57 -1.06
N GLU A 110 -11.14 -8.04 -0.83
CA GLU A 110 -12.01 -7.49 0.20
C GLU A 110 -11.43 -7.68 1.60
N GLU A 111 -10.95 -8.87 1.90
CA GLU A 111 -10.34 -9.14 3.20
C GLU A 111 -9.08 -8.29 3.41
N PHE A 112 -8.26 -8.15 2.36
CA PHE A 112 -7.10 -7.28 2.40
C PHE A 112 -7.52 -5.84 2.74
N ARG A 113 -8.54 -5.32 2.05
CA ARG A 113 -9.02 -3.96 2.30
C ARG A 113 -9.41 -3.75 3.76
N VAL A 114 -10.21 -4.65 4.30
CA VAL A 114 -10.67 -4.54 5.69
C VAL A 114 -9.49 -4.56 6.67
N GLN A 115 -8.56 -5.51 6.51
CA GLN A 115 -7.41 -5.62 7.39
C GLN A 115 -6.44 -4.45 7.24
N ALA A 116 -6.25 -3.97 6.00
CA ALA A 116 -5.36 -2.85 5.75
C ALA A 116 -5.83 -1.57 6.43
N LEU A 117 -7.12 -1.30 6.41
CA LEU A 117 -7.67 -0.12 7.08
C LEU A 117 -7.46 -0.20 8.60
N GLU A 118 -7.68 -1.36 9.21
CA GLU A 118 -7.42 -1.55 10.64
C GLU A 118 -5.95 -1.37 10.97
N CYS A 119 -5.09 -1.98 10.19
CA CYS A 119 -3.64 -1.91 10.39
C CYS A 119 -3.12 -0.49 10.23
N GLY A 120 -3.56 0.20 9.18
CA GLY A 120 -3.16 1.58 8.92
C GLY A 120 -3.56 2.51 10.05
N HIS A 121 -4.77 2.37 10.56
CA HIS A 121 -5.25 3.18 11.69
C HIS A 121 -4.44 2.91 12.96
N ARG A 122 -4.08 1.67 13.24
CA ARG A 122 -3.26 1.32 14.41
C ARG A 122 -1.85 1.92 14.34
N GLY A 123 -1.33 2.12 13.14
CA GLY A 123 -0.01 2.70 12.94
C GLY A 123 0.08 4.20 13.25
N LEU A 124 -1.06 4.87 13.32
CA LEU A 124 -1.14 6.29 13.62
C LEU A 124 -1.45 6.44 15.12
N THR A 125 -0.42 6.74 15.91
CA THR A 125 -0.54 6.77 17.36
C THR A 125 0.46 7.77 17.96
N SER A 126 0.48 7.87 19.27
CA SER A 126 1.38 8.77 20.00
C SER A 126 2.06 8.05 21.14
N LEU A 127 3.15 8.64 21.63
CA LEU A 127 3.85 8.10 22.82
C LEU A 127 2.92 8.01 24.02
N VAL A 128 2.14 9.04 24.26
CA VAL A 128 1.22 9.08 25.41
C VAL A 128 0.21 7.94 25.32
N ASP A 129 -0.37 7.73 24.15
CA ASP A 129 -1.36 6.67 23.95
C ASP A 129 -0.73 5.28 24.12
N GLU A 130 0.49 5.09 23.59
CA GLU A 130 1.18 3.79 23.73
C GLU A 130 1.59 3.51 25.17
N LEU A 131 2.01 4.52 25.93
CA LEU A 131 2.32 4.35 27.35
C LEU A 131 1.09 3.97 28.16
N GLY A 132 -0.07 4.55 27.83
CA GLY A 132 -1.35 4.19 28.44
C GLY A 132 -1.72 2.73 28.19
N ARG A 133 -1.53 2.27 26.96
CA ARG A 133 -1.80 0.86 26.59
C ARG A 133 -0.85 -0.11 27.27
N CYS A 134 0.42 0.27 27.44
CA CYS A 134 1.42 -0.56 28.11
C CYS A 134 1.06 -0.86 29.55
N HIS A 135 0.35 0.05 30.24
CA HIS A 135 -0.09 -0.16 31.62
C HIS A 135 -1.21 -1.21 31.73
N GLU A 136 -1.91 -1.43 30.61
CA GLU A 136 -3.07 -2.32 30.59
C GLU A 136 -2.77 -3.70 30.04
N GLU A 137 -1.89 -3.81 29.06
CA GLU A 137 -1.79 -5.04 28.28
C GLU A 137 -0.44 -5.73 28.27
N CYS A 138 0.63 -5.08 27.92
CA CYS A 138 1.89 -5.76 27.70
C CYS A 138 3.06 -4.83 27.50
N PRO A 139 4.30 -5.32 27.70
CA PRO A 139 5.47 -4.55 27.34
C PRO A 139 5.47 -4.22 25.85
N VAL A 140 5.97 -3.06 25.51
CA VAL A 140 6.17 -2.63 24.13
C VAL A 140 7.16 -3.58 23.47
N GLU A 141 6.82 -4.10 22.32
CA GLU A 141 7.76 -4.89 21.54
C GLU A 141 8.89 -4.00 21.07
N GLU A 142 10.11 -4.49 21.23
CA GLU A 142 11.26 -3.81 20.69
C GLU A 142 11.18 -3.85 19.16
N GLY A 143 11.38 -2.69 18.59
CA GLY A 143 11.08 -2.47 17.22
C GLY A 143 11.96 -3.11 16.20
N ILE A 144 11.48 -3.00 15.03
CA ILE A 144 12.08 -3.35 13.77
C ILE A 144 13.30 -2.45 13.49
#